data_c90f9f623bfd16541045d396c48332d4
#
_entry.id   c90f9f623bfd16541045d396c48332d4
#
_cell.length_a   1.000
_cell.length_b   1.000
_cell.length_c   1.000
_cell.angle_alpha   90.00
_cell.angle_beta   90.00
_cell.angle_gamma   90.00
#
_symmetry.space_group_name_H-M   'P 1'
#
loop_
_entity.id
_entity.type
_entity.pdbx_description
1 polymer ?
#
loop_
_entity_poly.entity_id
_entity_poly.type
_entity_poly.pdbx_seq_one_letter_code
_entity_poly.pdbx_strand_id
1 'polypeptide(L)'
;MVATYYARPLTSHTADMTYPLVQMLQADLTFDRWCEFVAECCSPTSDIVPGEGCEDILWLRSRGIIVVANERGYIHGLFSYQVHDDMADGRVLHLDNVMTVEIVSRPYVLDAMREAMTRLAGEHQCGNVYVSLGEMDQRQRDYFKAAGFTPRKVRYCAPATPFKPAISA
;
A
#
# COMPACT_ATOMS: atom_id res chain seq x y z
N MET A 1 12.02 20.93 15.55
CA MET A 1 11.87 19.51 15.86
C MET A 1 11.46 18.80 14.58
N VAL A 2 12.22 17.81 14.14
CA VAL A 2 11.84 16.98 12.98
C VAL A 2 10.79 16.00 13.49
N ALA A 3 9.62 15.93 12.85
CA ALA A 3 8.58 14.98 13.22
C ALA A 3 9.07 13.58 12.86
N THR A 4 9.01 12.66 13.80
CA THR A 4 9.31 11.24 13.58
C THR A 4 8.05 10.55 13.03
N TYR A 5 8.23 9.77 11.97
CA TYR A 5 7.18 8.98 11.35
C TYR A 5 7.50 7.50 11.50
N TYR A 6 6.48 6.71 11.75
CA TYR A 6 6.62 5.26 11.86
C TYR A 6 5.50 4.56 11.09
N ALA A 7 5.84 3.43 10.51
CA ALA A 7 4.92 2.59 9.77
C ALA A 7 4.43 1.44 10.65
N ARG A 8 3.13 1.14 10.56
CA ARG A 8 2.51 0.00 11.25
C ARG A 8 1.42 -0.65 10.40
N PRO A 9 1.17 -1.95 10.55
CA PRO A 9 0.03 -2.60 9.93
C PRO A 9 -1.29 -2.02 10.42
N LEU A 10 -2.24 -1.84 9.48
CA LEU A 10 -3.61 -1.46 9.80
C LEU A 10 -4.39 -2.68 10.29
N THR A 11 -5.24 -2.47 11.27
CA THR A 11 -6.21 -3.47 11.73
C THR A 11 -7.62 -3.07 11.32
N SER A 12 -8.54 -4.04 11.24
CA SER A 12 -9.94 -3.76 10.91
C SER A 12 -10.60 -2.78 11.89
N HIS A 13 -10.16 -2.77 13.16
CA HIS A 13 -10.68 -1.88 14.21
C HIS A 13 -10.25 -0.41 14.06
N THR A 14 -9.28 -0.12 13.20
CA THR A 14 -8.75 1.23 12.99
C THR A 14 -9.00 1.75 11.57
N ALA A 15 -9.89 1.10 10.82
CA ALA A 15 -10.24 1.48 9.46
C ALA A 15 -10.85 2.90 9.38
N ASP A 16 -11.66 3.27 10.36
CA ASP A 16 -12.30 4.58 10.47
C ASP A 16 -11.27 5.73 10.59
N MET A 17 -10.17 5.50 11.29
CA MET A 17 -9.11 6.50 11.47
C MET A 17 -8.38 6.85 10.17
N THR A 18 -8.43 5.97 9.17
CA THR A 18 -7.76 6.14 7.88
C THR A 18 -8.67 6.72 6.81
N TYR A 19 -9.98 6.61 6.99
CA TYR A 19 -10.95 7.04 5.98
C TYR A 19 -10.84 8.52 5.58
N PRO A 20 -10.62 9.49 6.49
CA PRO A 20 -10.42 10.88 6.09
C PRO A 20 -9.27 11.09 5.09
N LEU A 21 -8.15 10.36 5.24
CA LEU A 21 -7.04 10.38 4.30
C LEU A 21 -7.46 9.80 2.95
N VAL A 22 -8.14 8.67 2.96
CA VAL A 22 -8.58 7.97 1.74
C VAL A 22 -9.60 8.81 0.98
N GLN A 23 -10.59 9.37 1.67
CA GLN A 23 -11.61 10.23 1.07
C GLN A 23 -11.03 11.49 0.43
N MET A 24 -9.99 12.07 1.04
CA MET A 24 -9.34 13.27 0.51
C MET A 24 -8.65 12.99 -0.84
N LEU A 25 -8.19 11.77 -1.09
CA LEU A 25 -7.45 11.38 -2.28
C LEU A 25 -8.30 10.59 -3.29
N GLN A 26 -9.41 9.99 -2.81
CA GLN A 26 -10.39 9.26 -3.61
C GLN A 26 -11.81 9.66 -3.18
N ALA A 27 -12.26 10.82 -3.64
CA ALA A 27 -13.51 11.43 -3.21
C ALA A 27 -14.75 10.56 -3.44
N ASP A 28 -14.73 9.69 -4.45
CA ASP A 28 -15.84 8.81 -4.82
C ASP A 28 -15.90 7.52 -3.99
N LEU A 29 -14.88 7.25 -3.14
CA LEU A 29 -14.85 6.06 -2.31
C LEU A 29 -15.75 6.25 -1.08
N THR A 30 -16.77 5.40 -0.93
CA THR A 30 -17.64 5.42 0.24
C THR A 30 -16.96 4.78 1.45
N PHE A 31 -17.41 5.16 2.65
CA PHE A 31 -16.91 4.56 3.90
C PHE A 31 -17.15 3.05 3.95
N ASP A 32 -18.33 2.58 3.54
CA ASP A 32 -18.67 1.16 3.53
C ASP A 32 -17.70 0.38 2.61
N ARG A 33 -17.44 0.89 1.42
CA ARG A 33 -16.50 0.25 0.49
C ARG A 33 -15.08 0.23 1.03
N TRP A 34 -14.67 1.28 1.75
CA TRP A 34 -13.39 1.30 2.44
C TRP A 34 -13.31 0.24 3.53
N CYS A 35 -14.34 0.13 4.38
CA CYS A 35 -14.40 -0.89 5.42
C CYS A 35 -14.37 -2.31 4.86
N GLU A 36 -15.09 -2.58 3.77
CA GLU A 36 -15.05 -3.86 3.06
C GLU A 36 -13.62 -4.17 2.58
N PHE A 37 -12.97 -3.21 1.93
CA PHE A 37 -11.60 -3.37 1.45
C PHE A 37 -10.61 -3.65 2.59
N VAL A 38 -10.71 -2.90 3.70
CA VAL A 38 -9.89 -3.15 4.89
C VAL A 38 -10.15 -4.54 5.46
N ALA A 39 -11.42 -4.94 5.57
CA ALA A 39 -11.77 -6.28 6.05
C ALA A 39 -11.18 -7.37 5.15
N GLU A 40 -11.27 -7.21 3.83
CA GLU A 40 -10.66 -8.13 2.87
C GLU A 40 -9.12 -8.20 3.01
N CYS A 41 -8.45 -7.05 3.19
CA CYS A 41 -7.00 -6.99 3.32
C CYS A 41 -6.50 -7.46 4.68
N CYS A 42 -7.26 -7.23 5.74
CA CYS A 42 -6.87 -7.52 7.13
C CYS A 42 -7.47 -8.83 7.65
N SER A 43 -8.24 -9.57 6.84
CA SER A 43 -8.75 -10.90 7.21
C SER A 43 -7.59 -11.82 7.60
N PRO A 44 -7.71 -12.57 8.70
CA PRO A 44 -6.69 -13.56 9.04
C PRO A 44 -6.61 -14.58 7.91
N THR A 45 -5.43 -14.74 7.34
CA THR A 45 -5.14 -15.92 6.52
C THR A 45 -5.22 -17.13 7.46
N SER A 46 -5.78 -18.23 7.00
CA SER A 46 -6.17 -19.40 7.80
C SER A 46 -5.06 -19.98 8.70
N ASP A 47 -3.81 -19.55 8.50
CA ASP A 47 -2.64 -20.15 9.15
C ASP A 47 -2.08 -19.33 10.32
N ILE A 48 -2.63 -18.13 10.59
CA ILE A 48 -2.14 -17.28 11.68
C ILE A 48 -3.31 -16.90 12.59
N VAL A 49 -3.41 -17.58 13.74
CA VAL A 49 -4.33 -17.19 14.81
C VAL A 49 -3.69 -16.00 15.53
N PRO A 50 -4.30 -14.79 15.50
CA PRO A 50 -3.76 -13.66 16.24
C PRO A 50 -3.94 -13.91 17.74
N GLY A 51 -2.85 -14.19 18.44
CA GLY A 51 -2.79 -13.97 19.87
C GLY A 51 -2.81 -12.44 20.10
N GLU A 52 -3.63 -11.98 21.04
CA GLU A 52 -3.63 -10.57 21.46
C GLU A 52 -2.20 -10.17 21.84
N GLY A 53 -1.63 -9.15 21.17
CA GLY A 53 -0.46 -8.43 21.62
C GLY A 53 0.83 -8.50 20.78
N CYS A 54 0.85 -9.10 19.59
CA CYS A 54 2.07 -9.11 18.79
C CYS A 54 1.89 -8.39 17.44
N GLU A 55 2.26 -7.10 17.40
CA GLU A 55 2.29 -6.33 16.15
C GLU A 55 3.19 -6.99 15.08
N ASP A 56 4.22 -7.71 15.50
CA ASP A 56 5.14 -8.41 14.60
C ASP A 56 4.44 -9.50 13.76
N ILE A 57 3.43 -10.16 14.29
CA ILE A 57 2.65 -11.17 13.53
C ILE A 57 1.91 -10.54 12.34
N LEU A 58 1.50 -9.28 12.45
CA LEU A 58 0.79 -8.60 11.36
C LEU A 58 1.68 -8.36 10.14
N TRP A 59 3.01 -8.25 10.34
CA TRP A 59 3.97 -8.11 9.25
C TRP A 59 4.19 -9.40 8.47
N LEU A 60 3.81 -10.55 9.01
CA LEU A 60 3.93 -11.87 8.37
C LEU A 60 2.74 -12.18 7.43
N ARG A 61 1.76 -11.30 7.34
CA ARG A 61 0.65 -11.49 6.40
C ARG A 61 1.12 -11.25 4.97
N SER A 62 0.70 -12.14 4.07
CA SER A 62 0.99 -11.98 2.63
C SER A 62 0.19 -10.85 1.96
N ARG A 63 -0.74 -10.24 2.67
CA ARG A 63 -1.60 -9.16 2.20
C ARG A 63 -1.99 -8.28 3.37
N GLY A 64 -2.07 -6.98 3.14
CA GLY A 64 -2.45 -6.04 4.19
C GLY A 64 -2.40 -4.58 3.76
N ILE A 65 -2.55 -3.71 4.75
CA ILE A 65 -2.41 -2.26 4.60
C ILE A 65 -1.42 -1.79 5.65
N ILE A 66 -0.48 -0.96 5.24
CA ILE A 66 0.44 -0.26 6.14
C ILE A 66 0.02 1.20 6.22
N VAL A 67 -0.02 1.73 7.41
CA VAL A 67 -0.23 3.17 7.67
C VAL A 67 1.04 3.79 8.22
N VAL A 68 1.29 5.03 7.83
CA VAL A 68 2.38 5.85 8.36
C VAL A 68 1.79 6.95 9.22
N ALA A 69 2.16 6.97 10.48
CA ALA A 69 1.69 7.94 11.46
C ALA A 69 2.86 8.68 12.12
N ASN A 70 2.57 9.88 12.63
CA ASN A 70 3.50 10.60 13.49
C ASN A 70 3.38 10.17 14.97
N GLU A 71 4.24 10.71 15.84
CA GLU A 71 4.24 10.43 17.29
C GLU A 71 2.90 10.75 17.98
N ARG A 72 2.07 11.61 17.41
CA ARG A 72 0.74 11.94 17.93
C ARG A 72 -0.35 11.00 17.42
N GLY A 73 -0.01 10.00 16.60
CA GLY A 73 -0.94 9.05 16.01
C GLY A 73 -1.70 9.56 14.78
N TYR A 74 -1.41 10.78 14.29
CA TYR A 74 -2.01 11.25 13.04
C TYR A 74 -1.44 10.50 11.85
N ILE A 75 -2.32 10.01 10.99
CA ILE A 75 -1.97 9.23 9.79
C ILE A 75 -1.65 10.21 8.65
N HIS A 76 -0.47 10.07 8.09
CA HIS A 76 0.06 10.90 7.00
C HIS A 76 0.20 10.17 5.68
N GLY A 77 0.10 8.86 5.69
CA GLY A 77 0.14 8.06 4.48
C GLY A 77 -0.26 6.62 4.74
N LEU A 78 -0.56 5.92 3.66
CA LEU A 78 -0.83 4.48 3.66
C LEU A 78 -0.49 3.87 2.31
N PHE A 79 -0.34 2.56 2.29
CA PHE A 79 -0.34 1.74 1.08
C PHE A 79 -0.93 0.35 1.39
N SER A 80 -1.56 -0.25 0.40
CA SER A 80 -1.93 -1.67 0.45
C SER A 80 -0.83 -2.50 -0.21
N TYR A 81 -0.67 -3.75 0.22
CA TYR A 81 0.32 -4.65 -0.34
C TYR A 81 -0.20 -6.07 -0.49
N GLN A 82 0.42 -6.79 -1.39
CA GLN A 82 0.21 -8.21 -1.60
C GLN A 82 1.52 -8.89 -2.01
N VAL A 83 1.80 -10.03 -1.39
CA VAL A 83 2.88 -10.93 -1.79
C VAL A 83 2.32 -12.00 -2.72
N HIS A 84 2.94 -12.20 -3.86
CA HIS A 84 2.56 -13.26 -4.81
C HIS A 84 3.76 -13.72 -5.62
N ASP A 85 3.60 -14.84 -6.31
CA ASP A 85 4.63 -15.35 -7.21
C ASP A 85 4.40 -14.79 -8.62
N ASP A 86 5.42 -14.12 -9.18
CA ASP A 86 5.48 -13.66 -10.58
C ASP A 86 6.27 -14.69 -11.39
N MET A 87 5.81 -15.00 -12.60
CA MET A 87 6.42 -16.02 -13.44
C MET A 87 7.88 -15.71 -13.80
N ALA A 88 8.23 -14.43 -13.95
CA ALA A 88 9.56 -14.01 -14.37
C ALA A 88 10.47 -13.63 -13.18
N ASP A 89 9.88 -13.03 -12.16
CA ASP A 89 10.62 -12.40 -11.06
C ASP A 89 10.52 -13.19 -9.74
N GLY A 90 9.83 -14.35 -9.75
CA GLY A 90 9.64 -15.20 -8.56
C GLY A 90 8.76 -14.51 -7.52
N ARG A 91 9.09 -14.64 -6.25
CA ARG A 91 8.29 -14.05 -5.16
C ARG A 91 8.48 -12.54 -5.10
N VAL A 92 7.38 -11.81 -5.22
CA VAL A 92 7.38 -10.35 -5.30
C VAL A 92 6.43 -9.72 -4.27
N LEU A 93 6.81 -8.55 -3.79
CA LEU A 93 5.95 -7.67 -3.02
C LEU A 93 5.35 -6.62 -3.96
N HIS A 94 4.03 -6.60 -4.09
CA HIS A 94 3.32 -5.63 -4.90
C HIS A 94 2.57 -4.64 -4.02
N LEU A 95 2.81 -3.35 -4.23
CA LEU A 95 2.17 -2.27 -3.52
C LEU A 95 1.23 -1.52 -4.44
N ASP A 96 0.02 -1.31 -3.93
CA ASP A 96 -1.03 -0.51 -4.57
C ASP A 96 -1.53 0.56 -3.59
N ASN A 97 -2.32 1.50 -4.10
CA ASN A 97 -2.98 2.54 -3.29
C ASN A 97 -1.98 3.32 -2.41
N VAL A 98 -0.82 3.68 -2.98
CA VAL A 98 0.16 4.50 -2.27
C VAL A 98 -0.37 5.92 -2.14
N MET A 99 -0.69 6.32 -0.91
CA MET A 99 -1.32 7.60 -0.59
C MET A 99 -0.51 8.35 0.45
N THR A 100 -0.30 9.66 0.24
CA THR A 100 0.35 10.55 1.21
C THR A 100 -0.34 11.89 1.25
N VAL A 101 -0.49 12.46 2.45
CA VAL A 101 -0.96 13.85 2.61
C VAL A 101 0.18 14.81 2.34
N GLU A 102 -0.07 15.82 1.53
CA GLU A 102 0.88 16.88 1.22
C GLU A 102 0.93 17.94 2.32
N ILE A 103 1.57 17.64 3.43
CA ILE A 103 1.94 18.69 4.39
C ILE A 103 3.46 18.62 4.57
N VAL A 104 4.14 19.74 4.50
CA VAL A 104 5.58 20.07 4.72
C VAL A 104 6.63 18.94 4.94
N SER A 105 6.23 17.71 5.30
CA SER A 105 7.10 16.62 5.81
C SER A 105 7.19 15.39 4.89
N ARG A 106 6.91 15.54 3.60
CA ARG A 106 6.81 14.45 2.62
C ARG A 106 7.95 13.45 2.54
N PRO A 107 9.23 13.90 2.48
CA PRO A 107 10.32 12.93 2.37
C PRO A 107 10.29 11.91 3.50
N TYR A 108 10.01 12.34 4.73
CA TYR A 108 10.02 11.46 5.90
C TYR A 108 8.88 10.43 5.90
N VAL A 109 7.69 10.79 5.36
CA VAL A 109 6.57 9.84 5.20
C VAL A 109 6.93 8.77 4.17
N LEU A 110 7.49 9.18 3.04
CA LEU A 110 7.93 8.25 1.98
C LEU A 110 9.12 7.40 2.43
N ASP A 111 10.02 7.95 3.25
CA ASP A 111 11.12 7.19 3.85
C ASP A 111 10.60 6.11 4.81
N ALA A 112 9.64 6.44 5.68
CA ALA A 112 9.00 5.47 6.55
C ALA A 112 8.23 4.39 5.76
N MET A 113 7.58 4.77 4.65
CA MET A 113 6.97 3.79 3.72
C MET A 113 8.02 2.86 3.13
N ARG A 114 9.14 3.40 2.65
CA ARG A 114 10.23 2.61 2.05
C ARG A 114 10.85 1.65 3.06
N GLU A 115 11.03 2.05 4.31
CA GLU A 115 11.49 1.16 5.38
C GLU A 115 10.50 0.01 5.61
N ALA A 116 9.19 0.31 5.64
CA ALA A 116 8.15 -0.71 5.75
C ALA A 116 8.14 -1.68 4.56
N MET A 117 8.32 -1.17 3.34
CA MET A 117 8.46 -2.00 2.13
C MET A 117 9.67 -2.93 2.23
N THR A 118 10.80 -2.41 2.69
CA THR A 118 12.03 -3.20 2.88
C THR A 118 11.82 -4.29 3.92
N ARG A 119 11.17 -3.97 5.03
CA ARG A 119 10.80 -4.95 6.07
C ARG A 119 9.91 -6.04 5.51
N LEU A 120 8.80 -5.69 4.85
CA LEU A 120 7.88 -6.64 4.24
C LEU A 120 8.58 -7.55 3.23
N ALA A 121 9.40 -6.98 2.35
CA ALA A 121 10.14 -7.75 1.36
C ALA A 121 11.09 -8.76 2.02
N GLY A 122 11.75 -8.37 3.11
CA GLY A 122 12.62 -9.25 3.89
C GLY A 122 11.86 -10.36 4.59
N GLU A 123 10.79 -10.03 5.33
CA GLU A 123 9.95 -11.01 6.06
C GLU A 123 9.35 -12.06 5.12
N HIS A 124 8.99 -11.65 3.91
CA HIS A 124 8.39 -12.54 2.91
C HIS A 124 9.38 -13.11 1.89
N GLN A 125 10.67 -12.82 2.03
CA GLN A 125 11.72 -13.29 1.11
C GLN A 125 11.43 -12.91 -0.35
N CYS A 126 10.92 -11.70 -0.58
CA CYS A 126 10.63 -11.22 -1.93
C CYS A 126 11.91 -10.75 -2.62
N GLY A 127 12.11 -11.20 -3.85
CA GLY A 127 13.25 -10.78 -4.69
C GLY A 127 13.08 -9.38 -5.28
N ASN A 128 11.84 -8.95 -5.49
CA ASN A 128 11.51 -7.66 -6.09
C ASN A 128 10.34 -6.98 -5.37
N VAL A 129 10.32 -5.64 -5.43
CA VAL A 129 9.23 -4.79 -4.94
C VAL A 129 8.66 -4.01 -6.13
N TYR A 130 7.36 -4.17 -6.38
CA TYR A 130 6.61 -3.41 -7.36
C TYR A 130 5.74 -2.37 -6.68
N VAL A 131 5.76 -1.14 -7.19
CA VAL A 131 4.94 -0.04 -6.69
C VAL A 131 4.06 0.47 -7.81
N SER A 132 2.75 0.42 -7.64
CA SER A 132 1.76 1.04 -8.53
C SER A 132 1.49 2.47 -8.07
N LEU A 133 1.84 3.44 -8.89
CA LEU A 133 1.60 4.86 -8.62
C LEU A 133 0.55 5.41 -9.58
N GLY A 134 -0.31 6.30 -9.08
CA GLY A 134 -1.26 7.02 -9.90
C GLY A 134 -0.56 7.93 -10.94
N GLU A 135 -1.22 8.19 -12.07
CA GLU A 135 -0.66 9.04 -13.13
C GLU A 135 -0.37 10.48 -12.69
N MET A 136 -1.15 10.99 -11.76
CA MET A 136 -1.09 12.39 -11.31
C MET A 136 0.01 12.68 -10.28
N ASP A 137 0.61 11.66 -9.67
CA ASP A 137 1.60 11.86 -8.61
C ASP A 137 3.04 11.88 -9.13
N GLN A 138 3.40 12.97 -9.80
CA GLN A 138 4.77 13.17 -10.33
C GLN A 138 5.83 13.15 -9.21
N ARG A 139 5.51 13.69 -8.03
CA ARG A 139 6.49 13.81 -6.94
C ARG A 139 6.79 12.46 -6.30
N GLN A 140 5.78 11.59 -6.13
CA GLN A 140 6.02 10.21 -5.70
C GLN A 140 6.86 9.46 -6.73
N ARG A 141 6.56 9.63 -8.02
CA ARG A 141 7.38 9.02 -9.10
C ARG A 141 8.83 9.47 -9.04
N ASP A 142 9.08 10.76 -8.84
CA ASP A 142 10.44 11.30 -8.76
C ASP A 142 11.17 10.77 -7.51
N TYR A 143 10.47 10.66 -6.37
CA TYR A 143 11.02 10.06 -5.16
C TYR A 143 11.42 8.61 -5.40
N PHE A 144 10.52 7.77 -5.93
CA PHE A 144 10.82 6.37 -6.17
C PHE A 144 11.93 6.18 -7.22
N LYS A 145 11.98 7.00 -8.25
CA LYS A 145 13.12 7.00 -9.20
C LYS A 145 14.45 7.32 -8.51
N ALA A 146 14.46 8.36 -7.67
CA ALA A 146 15.65 8.72 -6.89
C ALA A 146 16.06 7.62 -5.91
N ALA A 147 15.10 6.85 -5.40
CA ALA A 147 15.32 5.68 -4.55
C ALA A 147 15.73 4.40 -5.32
N GLY A 148 15.92 4.49 -6.65
CA GLY A 148 16.42 3.39 -7.49
C GLY A 148 15.32 2.53 -8.14
N PHE A 149 14.05 2.91 -8.01
CA PHE A 149 12.97 2.21 -8.72
C PHE A 149 12.97 2.59 -10.21
N THR A 150 12.81 1.60 -11.08
CA THR A 150 12.73 1.78 -12.51
C THR A 150 11.36 1.39 -13.06
N PRO A 151 10.77 2.14 -14.02
CA PRO A 151 9.51 1.74 -14.65
C PRO A 151 9.67 0.40 -15.36
N ARG A 152 8.78 -0.56 -15.10
CA ARG A 152 8.87 -1.90 -15.70
C ARG A 152 7.65 -2.35 -16.49
N LYS A 153 6.45 -2.12 -15.98
CA LYS A 153 5.21 -2.62 -16.58
C LYS A 153 4.21 -1.48 -16.77
N VAL A 154 3.44 -1.52 -17.85
CA VAL A 154 2.31 -0.63 -18.09
C VAL A 154 1.04 -1.38 -17.75
N ARG A 155 0.17 -0.79 -16.94
CA ARG A 155 -1.14 -1.36 -16.59
C ARG A 155 -2.21 -0.71 -17.48
N TYR A 156 -3.01 -1.54 -18.16
CA TYR A 156 -4.19 -1.12 -18.89
C TYR A 156 -5.43 -1.50 -18.10
N CYS A 157 -6.45 -0.64 -18.09
CA CYS A 157 -7.72 -0.87 -17.41
C CYS A 157 -8.86 -0.75 -18.42
N ALA A 158 -9.80 -1.67 -18.33
CA ALA A 158 -11.08 -1.60 -19.05
C ALA A 158 -12.19 -2.16 -18.16
N PRO A 159 -13.44 -1.70 -18.35
CA PRO A 159 -14.59 -2.33 -17.70
C PRO A 159 -14.65 -3.82 -18.02
N ALA A 160 -15.04 -4.65 -17.07
CA ALA A 160 -15.21 -6.09 -17.25
C ALA A 160 -16.50 -6.43 -18.03
N THR A 161 -16.77 -5.68 -19.09
CA THR A 161 -17.83 -5.95 -20.07
C THR A 161 -17.24 -6.71 -21.26
N PRO A 162 -18.05 -7.42 -22.07
CA PRO A 162 -17.53 -8.08 -23.26
C PRO A 162 -16.72 -7.09 -24.12
N PHE A 163 -15.48 -7.44 -24.37
CA PHE A 163 -14.61 -6.61 -25.22
C PHE A 163 -15.21 -6.55 -26.63
N LYS A 164 -15.31 -5.33 -27.18
CA LYS A 164 -15.64 -5.21 -28.59
C LYS A 164 -14.48 -5.83 -29.40
N PRO A 165 -14.79 -6.67 -30.43
CA PRO A 165 -13.73 -7.17 -31.29
C PRO A 165 -12.98 -5.99 -31.93
N ALA A 166 -11.67 -6.07 -31.96
CA ALA A 166 -10.87 -5.11 -32.70
C ALA A 166 -11.38 -5.12 -34.16
N ILE A 167 -11.82 -3.97 -34.65
CA ILE A 167 -12.25 -3.85 -36.05
C ILE A 167 -10.97 -4.05 -36.87
N SER A 168 -10.93 -5.18 -37.58
CA SER A 168 -9.89 -5.39 -38.60
C SER A 168 -10.08 -4.32 -39.66
N ALA A 169 -9.13 -3.41 -39.77
CA ALA A 169 -9.06 -2.46 -40.85
C ALA A 169 -8.50 -3.16 -42.11
#